data_7b121f4dbbe4b76893acf106b5f3181a
#
_entry.id   7b121f4dbbe4b76893acf106b5f3181a
#
_cell.length_a   1.000
_cell.length_b   1.000
_cell.length_c   1.000
_cell.angle_alpha   90.00
_cell.angle_beta   90.00
_cell.angle_gamma   90.00
#
_symmetry.space_group_name_H-M   'P 1'
#
loop_
_entity.id
_entity.type
_entity.pdbx_description
1 polymer ?
#
loop_
_entity_poly.entity_id
_entity_poly.type
_entity_poly.pdbx_seq_one_letter_code
_entity_poly.pdbx_strand_id
1 'polypeptide(L)'
;LDKSIKFYETAIRVLHESHRKEASDGSFVLVYMADDHSNFLLELTWLRDHTQPYELGEDESHLCLRVEGDYDEVRKFHKEMGCVCFENTAMGLYFINDPDDYWIEILPVK
;
A
#
# COMPACT_ATOMS: atom_id res chain seq x y z
N LEU A 1 3.19 -11.04 -5.02
CA LEU A 1 1.79 -10.61 -4.85
C LEU A 1 1.28 -10.87 -3.43
N ASP A 2 1.52 -12.06 -2.88
CA ASP A 2 1.06 -12.40 -1.53
C ASP A 2 1.67 -11.48 -0.47
N LYS A 3 2.94 -11.10 -0.63
CA LYS A 3 3.59 -10.14 0.27
C LYS A 3 2.89 -8.79 0.24
N SER A 4 2.51 -8.32 -0.94
CA SER A 4 1.84 -7.04 -1.10
C SER A 4 0.44 -7.08 -0.51
N ILE A 5 -0.33 -8.14 -0.75
CA ILE A 5 -1.65 -8.30 -0.14
C ILE A 5 -1.53 -8.23 1.38
N LYS A 6 -0.64 -9.03 1.95
CA LYS A 6 -0.44 -9.08 3.40
C LYS A 6 0.03 -7.74 3.95
N PHE A 7 0.93 -7.06 3.24
CA PHE A 7 1.41 -5.74 3.65
C PHE A 7 0.26 -4.74 3.74
N TYR A 8 -0.56 -4.63 2.68
CA TYR A 8 -1.65 -3.66 2.67
C TYR A 8 -2.72 -3.99 3.71
N GLU A 9 -3.06 -5.25 3.91
CA GLU A 9 -4.01 -5.65 4.94
C GLU A 9 -3.49 -5.37 6.36
N THR A 10 -2.18 -5.45 6.56
CA THR A 10 -1.55 -5.23 7.87
C THR A 10 -1.29 -3.76 8.15
N ALA A 11 -0.68 -3.06 7.19
CA ALA A 11 -0.30 -1.65 7.37
C ALA A 11 -1.51 -0.72 7.27
N ILE A 12 -2.44 -1.02 6.38
CA ILE A 12 -3.65 -0.22 6.14
C ILE A 12 -4.85 -1.09 6.49
N ARG A 13 -5.19 -1.12 7.77
CA ARG A 13 -6.19 -2.05 8.33
C ARG A 13 -7.57 -1.98 7.72
N VAL A 14 -7.92 -0.83 7.12
CA VAL A 14 -9.23 -0.68 6.47
C VAL A 14 -9.27 -1.37 5.10
N LEU A 15 -8.12 -1.74 4.54
CA LEU A 15 -8.06 -2.41 3.24
C LEU A 15 -8.14 -3.93 3.40
N HIS A 16 -8.92 -4.54 2.51
CA HIS A 16 -9.04 -6.00 2.42
C HIS A 16 -9.21 -6.40 0.96
N GLU A 17 -8.89 -7.64 0.65
CA GLU A 17 -9.10 -8.14 -0.71
C GLU A 17 -10.60 -8.23 -0.98
N SER A 18 -11.05 -7.49 -2.00
CA SER A 18 -12.44 -7.49 -2.44
C SER A 18 -12.69 -8.62 -3.43
N HIS A 19 -11.91 -8.62 -4.49
CA HIS A 19 -12.03 -9.64 -5.54
C HIS A 19 -10.72 -9.70 -6.32
N ARG A 20 -10.60 -10.73 -7.16
CA ARG A 20 -9.43 -10.89 -8.03
C ARG A 20 -9.84 -11.38 -9.39
N LYS A 21 -8.95 -11.18 -10.35
CA LYS A 21 -9.11 -11.66 -11.71
C LYS A 21 -7.80 -12.32 -12.15
N GLU A 22 -7.91 -13.53 -12.66
CA GLU A 22 -6.75 -14.28 -13.14
C GLU A 22 -6.86 -14.49 -14.65
N ALA A 23 -5.73 -14.34 -15.35
CA ALA A 23 -5.69 -14.67 -16.76
C ALA A 23 -5.85 -16.17 -16.95
N SER A 24 -6.58 -16.57 -17.99
CA SER A 24 -6.81 -18.00 -18.28
C SER A 24 -5.50 -18.74 -18.58
N ASP A 25 -4.50 -18.06 -19.10
CA ASP A 25 -3.17 -18.63 -19.40
C ASP A 25 -2.16 -18.48 -18.27
N GLY A 26 -2.57 -17.92 -17.12
CA GLY A 26 -1.70 -17.69 -15.97
C GLY A 26 -0.75 -16.50 -16.10
N SER A 27 -0.90 -15.67 -17.12
CA SER A 27 0.03 -14.57 -17.40
C SER A 27 -0.06 -13.41 -16.42
N PHE A 28 -1.22 -13.21 -15.79
CA PHE A 28 -1.39 -12.14 -14.79
C PHE A 28 -2.41 -12.51 -13.73
N VAL A 29 -2.29 -11.86 -12.59
CA VAL A 29 -3.32 -11.86 -11.54
C VAL A 29 -3.52 -10.42 -11.09
N LEU A 30 -4.77 -9.98 -11.04
CA LEU A 30 -5.17 -8.68 -10.51
C LEU A 30 -5.92 -8.91 -9.21
N VAL A 31 -5.49 -8.25 -8.14
CA VAL A 31 -6.16 -8.30 -6.84
C VAL A 31 -6.62 -6.89 -6.49
N TYR A 32 -7.89 -6.74 -6.15
CA TYR A 32 -8.47 -5.46 -5.82
C TYR A 32 -8.65 -5.34 -4.31
N MET A 33 -7.95 -4.38 -3.72
CA MET A 33 -8.06 -4.08 -2.30
C MET A 33 -9.06 -2.94 -2.12
N ALA A 34 -9.98 -3.10 -1.19
CA ALA A 34 -11.07 -2.14 -0.97
C ALA A 34 -11.21 -1.81 0.51
N ASP A 35 -11.81 -0.66 0.82
CA ASP A 35 -12.30 -0.34 2.15
C ASP A 35 -13.83 -0.50 2.18
N ASP A 36 -14.44 -0.29 3.36
CA ASP A 36 -15.88 -0.46 3.54
C ASP A 36 -16.66 0.84 3.42
N HIS A 37 -15.99 1.96 3.12
CA HIS A 37 -16.59 3.30 3.21
C HIS A 37 -16.63 4.05 1.88
N SER A 38 -15.93 3.58 0.85
CA SER A 38 -15.85 4.29 -0.43
C SER A 38 -15.85 3.33 -1.61
N ASN A 39 -15.82 3.89 -2.81
CA ASN A 39 -15.70 3.11 -4.05
C ASN A 39 -14.25 2.99 -4.51
N PHE A 40 -13.31 3.41 -3.68
CA PHE A 40 -11.89 3.32 -3.97
C PHE A 40 -11.44 1.87 -4.07
N LEU A 41 -10.67 1.56 -5.11
CA LEU A 41 -10.03 0.26 -5.28
C LEU A 41 -8.55 0.46 -5.56
N LEU A 42 -7.71 -0.28 -4.86
CA LEU A 42 -6.30 -0.35 -5.16
C LEU A 42 -6.05 -1.68 -5.89
N GLU A 43 -5.65 -1.61 -7.15
CA GLU A 43 -5.33 -2.81 -7.92
C GLU A 43 -3.87 -3.19 -7.70
N LEU A 44 -3.66 -4.41 -7.24
CA LEU A 44 -2.33 -5.01 -7.16
C LEU A 44 -2.20 -5.95 -8.36
N THR A 45 -1.18 -5.71 -9.18
CA THR A 45 -0.98 -6.46 -10.43
C THR A 45 0.24 -7.36 -10.32
N TRP A 46 0.06 -8.65 -10.55
CA TRP A 46 1.16 -9.59 -10.68
C TRP A 46 1.26 -10.05 -12.13
N LEU A 47 2.47 -9.97 -12.68
CA LEU A 47 2.77 -10.40 -14.05
C LEU A 47 3.76 -11.55 -13.97
N ARG A 48 3.37 -12.71 -14.50
CA ARG A 48 4.19 -13.93 -14.46
C ARG A 48 5.58 -13.71 -15.06
N ASP A 49 5.66 -12.97 -16.15
CA ASP A 49 6.89 -12.81 -16.91
C ASP A 49 7.71 -11.59 -16.50
N HIS A 50 7.26 -10.86 -15.46
CA HIS A 50 8.00 -9.73 -14.89
C HIS A 50 8.64 -10.17 -13.57
N THR A 51 9.88 -10.63 -13.60
CA THR A 51 10.56 -11.19 -12.44
C THR A 51 11.56 -10.23 -11.79
N GLN A 52 11.90 -9.13 -12.45
CA GLN A 52 12.81 -8.13 -11.94
C GLN A 52 12.05 -7.07 -11.12
N PRO A 53 12.74 -6.33 -10.23
CA PRO A 53 12.11 -5.19 -9.54
C PRO A 53 11.62 -4.13 -10.52
N TYR A 54 10.58 -3.39 -10.12
CA TYR A 54 10.06 -2.28 -10.93
C TYR A 54 10.96 -1.06 -10.81
N GLU A 55 11.13 -0.35 -11.93
CA GLU A 55 11.82 0.93 -11.93
C GLU A 55 10.81 2.03 -11.61
N LEU A 56 10.96 2.67 -10.46
CA LEU A 56 10.01 3.66 -9.96
C LEU A 56 10.41 5.10 -10.27
N GLY A 57 11.50 5.29 -11.03
CA GLY A 57 11.99 6.62 -11.38
C GLY A 57 12.44 7.38 -10.13
N GLU A 58 12.05 8.63 -10.04
CA GLU A 58 12.37 9.49 -8.89
C GLU A 58 11.25 9.52 -7.85
N ASP A 59 10.31 8.58 -7.89
CA ASP A 59 9.12 8.54 -7.03
C ASP A 59 8.30 9.82 -7.13
N GLU A 60 8.14 10.34 -8.32
CA GLU A 60 7.46 11.61 -8.58
C GLU A 60 5.94 11.54 -8.36
N SER A 61 5.39 10.34 -8.23
CA SER A 61 3.99 10.17 -7.83
C SER A 61 3.91 9.12 -6.73
N HIS A 62 2.89 9.22 -5.90
CA HIS A 62 2.69 8.29 -4.79
C HIS A 62 1.20 8.22 -4.44
N LEU A 63 0.85 7.14 -3.75
CA LEU A 63 -0.48 6.95 -3.19
C LEU A 63 -0.55 7.68 -1.84
N CYS A 64 -1.68 8.29 -1.54
CA CYS A 64 -1.93 8.89 -0.24
C CYS A 64 -3.14 8.21 0.39
N LEU A 65 -2.98 7.72 1.62
CA LEU A 65 -4.05 7.03 2.35
C LEU A 65 -4.24 7.68 3.71
N ARG A 66 -5.50 7.81 4.13
CA ARG A 66 -5.85 8.25 5.48
C ARG A 66 -6.07 7.02 6.35
N VAL A 67 -5.52 7.06 7.56
CA VAL A 67 -5.64 5.94 8.49
C VAL A 67 -6.57 6.32 9.64
N GLU A 68 -7.36 5.35 10.10
CA GLU A 68 -8.26 5.52 11.24
C GLU A 68 -7.52 5.26 12.55
N GLY A 69 -8.08 5.79 13.63
CA GLY A 69 -7.55 5.63 14.97
C GLY A 69 -6.53 6.70 15.35
N ASP A 70 -5.76 6.43 16.39
CA ASP A 70 -4.74 7.36 16.86
C ASP A 70 -3.56 7.37 15.89
N TYR A 71 -3.31 8.52 15.28
CA TYR A 71 -2.29 8.68 14.26
C TYR A 71 -0.89 8.34 14.78
N ASP A 72 -0.57 8.76 16.00
CA ASP A 72 0.75 8.49 16.58
C ASP A 72 0.96 7.00 16.85
N GLU A 73 -0.09 6.28 17.24
CA GLU A 73 -0.01 4.83 17.44
C GLU A 73 0.13 4.10 16.12
N VAL A 74 -0.56 4.54 15.07
CA VAL A 74 -0.42 3.97 13.73
C VAL A 74 1.00 4.18 13.22
N ARG A 75 1.56 5.39 13.40
CA ARG A 75 2.93 5.69 13.02
C ARG A 75 3.91 4.79 13.76
N LYS A 76 3.71 4.59 15.05
CA LYS A 76 4.55 3.70 15.87
C LYS A 76 4.48 2.26 15.34
N PHE A 77 3.29 1.81 15.00
CA PHE A 77 3.10 0.47 14.43
C PHE A 77 3.86 0.33 13.09
N HIS A 78 3.77 1.32 12.22
CA HIS A 78 4.51 1.31 10.96
C HIS A 78 6.03 1.31 11.17
N LYS A 79 6.52 2.02 12.20
CA LYS A 79 7.94 1.97 12.57
C LYS A 79 8.35 0.58 13.05
N GLU A 80 7.50 -0.09 13.82
CA GLU A 80 7.75 -1.46 14.28
C GLU A 80 7.78 -2.45 13.12
N MET A 81 6.97 -2.21 12.07
CA MET A 81 7.02 -3.00 10.84
C MET A 81 8.30 -2.75 10.02
N GLY A 82 9.01 -1.66 10.30
CA GLY A 82 10.21 -1.29 9.55
C GLY A 82 9.92 -0.70 8.17
N CYS A 83 8.72 -0.20 7.93
CA CYS A 83 8.35 0.29 6.59
C CYS A 83 8.34 1.82 6.46
N VAL A 84 8.58 2.58 7.53
CA VAL A 84 8.66 4.04 7.44
C VAL A 84 9.93 4.44 6.68
N CYS A 85 9.77 5.18 5.58
CA CYS A 85 10.89 5.56 4.74
C CYS A 85 11.18 7.07 4.76
N PHE A 86 10.24 7.90 5.20
CA PHE A 86 10.45 9.34 5.30
C PHE A 86 9.45 9.94 6.30
N GLU A 87 9.90 10.91 7.08
CA GLU A 87 9.03 11.65 8.01
C GLU A 87 9.19 13.15 7.79
N ASN A 88 8.07 13.87 7.76
CA ASN A 88 8.05 15.33 7.75
C ASN A 88 7.22 15.80 8.94
N THR A 89 7.90 16.00 10.09
CA THR A 89 7.24 16.38 11.34
C THR A 89 6.65 17.78 11.28
N ALA A 90 7.24 18.68 10.49
CA ALA A 90 6.71 20.04 10.34
C ALA A 90 5.34 20.06 9.67
N MET A 91 5.10 19.17 8.71
CA MET A 91 3.82 19.04 8.04
C MET A 91 2.90 18.00 8.69
N GLY A 92 3.39 17.26 9.67
CA GLY A 92 2.62 16.24 10.36
C GLY A 92 2.30 15.03 9.49
N LEU A 93 3.22 14.63 8.62
CA LEU A 93 3.01 13.50 7.74
C LEU A 93 4.24 12.60 7.68
N TYR A 94 4.05 11.39 7.22
CA TYR A 94 5.15 10.46 6.96
C TYR A 94 4.79 9.55 5.79
N PHE A 95 5.81 8.87 5.27
CA PHE A 95 5.67 7.91 4.17
C PHE A 95 6.12 6.53 4.62
N ILE A 96 5.44 5.53 4.11
CA ILE A 96 5.88 4.13 4.21
C ILE A 96 6.15 3.61 2.81
N ASN A 97 6.95 2.54 2.70
CA ASN A 97 7.13 1.88 1.42
C ASN A 97 6.56 0.46 1.48
N ASP A 98 5.95 0.05 0.37
CA ASP A 98 5.41 -1.29 0.24
C ASP A 98 6.52 -2.28 -0.17
N PRO A 99 6.24 -3.60 -0.29
CA PRO A 99 7.27 -4.59 -0.65
C PRO A 99 7.99 -4.33 -1.98
N ASP A 100 7.40 -3.54 -2.88
CA ASP A 100 8.00 -3.17 -4.16
C ASP A 100 8.60 -1.77 -4.14
N ASP A 101 8.76 -1.17 -2.95
CA ASP A 101 9.33 0.16 -2.71
C ASP A 101 8.48 1.33 -3.19
N TYR A 102 7.19 1.12 -3.48
CA TYR A 102 6.28 2.23 -3.73
C TYR A 102 6.07 3.04 -2.45
N TRP A 103 6.15 4.35 -2.57
CA TRP A 103 5.92 5.25 -1.43
C TRP A 103 4.44 5.52 -1.24
N ILE A 104 4.02 5.46 0.01
CA ILE A 104 2.63 5.73 0.42
C ILE A 104 2.66 6.80 1.49
N GLU A 105 2.00 7.92 1.22
CA GLU A 105 1.84 8.99 2.19
C GLU A 105 0.72 8.63 3.16
N ILE A 106 0.98 8.75 4.46
CA ILE A 106 0.02 8.41 5.50
C ILE A 106 -0.45 9.68 6.18
N LEU A 107 -1.77 9.90 6.14
CA LEU A 107 -2.42 11.05 6.76
C LEU A 107 -3.48 10.58 7.75
N PRO A 108 -3.76 11.39 8.78
CA PRO A 108 -4.86 11.08 9.69
C PRO A 108 -6.22 11.34 9.03
N VAL A 109 -7.26 10.69 9.52
CA VAL A 109 -8.64 11.05 9.18
C VAL A 109 -8.94 12.41 9.81
N LYS A 110 -9.57 13.29 9.05
CA LYS A 110 -9.91 14.63 9.52
C LYS A 110 -11.08 14.60 10.50
#